data_3cccb69c7f724c4296221f232f55bc20
#
_entry.id   3cccb69c7f724c4296221f232f55bc20
#
_cell.length_a   1.000
_cell.length_b   1.000
_cell.length_c   1.000
_cell.angle_alpha   90.00
_cell.angle_beta   90.00
_cell.angle_gamma   90.00
#
_symmetry.space_group_name_H-M   'P 1'
#
loop_
_entity.id
_entity.type
_entity.pdbx_description
1 polymer ?
#
loop_
_entity_poly.entity_id
_entity_poly.type
_entity_poly.pdbx_seq_one_letter_code
_entity_poly.pdbx_strand_id
1 'polypeptide(L)'
;MIHLYDTARREVVPFEPGELVTLYSCGITPYDSAHLGHAQVYLTFDILQRRLRDLGHETRCVRNVTDVDDDILRKARELGVHYLDLAAEEIARFDHDMAALGLIPSWSEPRATSAIAEILTLIGAVLDSGNAYQAGGAVYFDVTTFPRFGDVSHFDHATMLAMAAEHGGNPDDPNKRHPLDFVLWQPSLADEPAW
;
A
#
# COMPACT_ATOMS: atom_id res chain seq x y z
N MET A 1 -14.61 25.52 -6.26
CA MET A 1 -15.07 24.13 -6.03
C MET A 1 -14.08 23.19 -6.65
N ILE A 2 -13.62 22.16 -5.95
CA ILE A 2 -12.71 21.13 -6.47
C ILE A 2 -13.54 20.02 -7.07
N HIS A 3 -13.09 19.48 -8.21
CA HIS A 3 -13.67 18.29 -8.83
C HIS A 3 -12.61 17.21 -8.88
N LEU A 4 -12.96 15.98 -8.47
CA LEU A 4 -12.07 14.83 -8.48
C LEU A 4 -12.71 13.70 -9.27
N TYR A 5 -11.88 12.89 -9.91
CA TYR A 5 -12.36 11.66 -10.52
C TYR A 5 -12.64 10.61 -9.44
N ASP A 6 -13.87 10.14 -9.41
CA ASP A 6 -14.31 9.05 -8.52
C ASP A 6 -14.24 7.72 -9.29
N THR A 7 -13.32 6.86 -8.93
CA THR A 7 -13.12 5.57 -9.60
C THR A 7 -14.34 4.66 -9.48
N ALA A 8 -15.01 4.67 -8.31
CA ALA A 8 -16.19 3.85 -8.09
C ALA A 8 -17.37 4.28 -8.97
N ARG A 9 -17.50 5.60 -9.24
CA ARG A 9 -18.54 6.18 -10.11
C ARG A 9 -18.12 6.29 -11.56
N ARG A 10 -16.83 6.21 -11.88
CA ARG A 10 -16.23 6.45 -13.20
C ARG A 10 -16.53 7.83 -13.77
N GLU A 11 -16.62 8.83 -12.92
CA GLU A 11 -16.93 10.21 -13.35
C GLU A 11 -16.19 11.25 -12.51
N VAL A 12 -16.06 12.45 -13.06
CA VAL A 12 -15.55 13.60 -12.32
C VAL A 12 -16.68 14.23 -11.55
N VAL A 13 -16.55 14.26 -10.22
CA VAL A 13 -17.59 14.75 -9.31
C VAL A 13 -17.11 15.95 -8.50
N PRO A 14 -18.02 16.84 -8.05
CA PRO A 14 -17.69 17.85 -7.07
C PRO A 14 -17.18 17.18 -5.78
N PHE A 15 -16.08 17.70 -5.24
CA PHE A 15 -15.58 17.29 -3.95
C PHE A 15 -16.04 18.30 -2.89
N GLU A 16 -16.81 17.84 -1.94
CA GLU A 16 -17.36 18.64 -0.84
C GLU A 16 -16.58 18.31 0.45
N PRO A 17 -15.45 19.01 0.73
CA PRO A 17 -14.64 18.74 1.90
C PRO A 17 -15.29 19.25 3.19
N GLY A 18 -15.11 18.52 4.29
CA GLY A 18 -15.37 19.02 5.63
C GLY A 18 -14.30 20.00 6.11
N GLU A 19 -14.37 20.41 7.39
CA GLU A 19 -13.33 21.26 8.00
C GLU A 19 -11.96 20.60 7.97
N LEU A 20 -11.91 19.30 8.28
CA LEU A 20 -10.72 18.45 8.19
C LEU A 20 -10.85 17.49 6.99
N VAL A 21 -9.86 17.52 6.11
CA VAL A 21 -9.72 16.56 5.00
C VAL A 21 -8.57 15.61 5.29
N THR A 22 -8.87 14.34 5.39
CA THR A 22 -7.88 13.28 5.53
C THR A 22 -7.57 12.68 4.17
N LEU A 23 -6.27 12.51 3.88
CA LEU A 23 -5.77 11.89 2.66
C LEU A 23 -4.88 10.70 3.02
N TYR A 24 -4.97 9.64 2.24
CA TYR A 24 -4.04 8.53 2.30
C TYR A 24 -3.34 8.39 0.95
N SER A 25 -2.04 8.54 0.96
CA SER A 25 -1.19 8.30 -0.21
C SER A 25 -0.43 6.99 -0.01
N CYS A 26 -0.49 6.07 -0.97
CA CYS A 26 0.40 4.92 -0.96
C CYS A 26 1.84 5.41 -0.86
N GLY A 27 2.61 4.82 0.04
CA GLY A 27 3.97 5.20 0.32
C GLY A 27 4.99 4.51 -0.58
N ILE A 28 6.20 4.34 -0.05
CA ILE A 28 7.31 3.71 -0.76
C ILE A 28 7.64 2.34 -0.17
N THR A 29 8.19 1.47 -1.03
CA THR A 29 8.98 0.31 -0.63
C THR A 29 10.44 0.70 -0.85
N PRO A 30 11.21 0.99 0.22
CA PRO A 30 12.53 1.63 0.11
C PRO A 30 13.64 0.61 -0.19
N TYR A 31 13.68 0.09 -1.42
CA TYR A 31 14.73 -0.83 -1.90
C TYR A 31 15.63 -0.20 -2.97
N ASP A 32 15.22 0.92 -3.56
CA ASP A 32 15.98 1.64 -4.60
C ASP A 32 15.58 3.13 -4.59
N SER A 33 16.36 3.94 -5.30
CA SER A 33 16.17 5.39 -5.38
C SER A 33 14.81 5.78 -5.94
N ALA A 34 14.26 6.88 -5.43
CA ALA A 34 13.06 7.48 -5.98
C ALA A 34 13.27 7.92 -7.44
N HIS A 35 12.22 7.88 -8.21
CA HIS A 35 12.20 8.36 -9.60
C HIS A 35 11.08 9.39 -9.81
N LEU A 36 11.04 9.99 -11.00
CA LEU A 36 10.06 11.05 -11.33
C LEU A 36 8.59 10.60 -11.17
N GLY A 37 8.30 9.31 -11.32
CA GLY A 37 6.96 8.77 -11.05
C GLY A 37 6.53 8.93 -9.60
N HIS A 38 7.44 8.70 -8.65
CA HIS A 38 7.20 8.98 -7.23
C HIS A 38 6.96 10.48 -7.00
N ALA A 39 7.83 11.33 -7.56
CA ALA A 39 7.67 12.78 -7.46
C ALA A 39 6.31 13.24 -7.99
N GLN A 40 5.85 12.73 -9.12
CA GLN A 40 4.55 13.06 -9.70
C GLN A 40 3.38 12.72 -8.76
N VAL A 41 3.40 11.53 -8.16
CA VAL A 41 2.36 11.11 -7.22
C VAL A 41 2.30 12.07 -6.02
N TYR A 42 3.43 12.28 -5.36
CA TYR A 42 3.46 13.08 -4.13
C TYR A 42 3.22 14.56 -4.38
N LEU A 43 3.70 15.12 -5.49
CA LEU A 43 3.35 16.48 -5.92
C LEU A 43 1.85 16.64 -6.17
N THR A 44 1.20 15.64 -6.74
CA THR A 44 -0.26 15.68 -6.96
C THR A 44 -1.01 15.79 -5.63
N PHE A 45 -0.64 14.99 -4.63
CA PHE A 45 -1.23 15.08 -3.29
C PHE A 45 -0.85 16.40 -2.58
N ASP A 46 0.37 16.93 -2.78
CA ASP A 46 0.81 18.19 -2.22
C ASP A 46 0.00 19.37 -2.78
N ILE A 47 -0.18 19.43 -4.10
CA ILE A 47 -0.99 20.46 -4.77
C ILE A 47 -2.44 20.41 -4.28
N LEU A 48 -3.00 19.23 -4.14
CA LEU A 48 -4.36 19.07 -3.61
C LEU A 48 -4.47 19.57 -2.17
N GLN A 49 -3.50 19.25 -1.30
CA GLN A 49 -3.46 19.76 0.07
C GLN A 49 -3.34 21.29 0.12
N ARG A 50 -2.45 21.87 -0.68
CA ARG A 50 -2.30 23.34 -0.75
C ARG A 50 -3.61 23.98 -1.21
N ARG A 51 -4.24 23.44 -2.22
CA ARG A 51 -5.52 23.97 -2.70
C ARG A 51 -6.63 23.87 -1.67
N LEU A 52 -6.68 22.79 -0.91
CA LEU A 52 -7.65 22.62 0.19
C LEU A 52 -7.39 23.65 1.31
N ARG A 53 -6.12 23.84 1.68
CA ARG A 53 -5.72 24.84 2.69
C ARG A 53 -6.03 26.26 2.26
N ASP A 54 -5.82 26.61 0.97
CA ASP A 54 -6.22 27.90 0.40
C ASP A 54 -7.73 28.16 0.48
N LEU A 55 -8.53 27.10 0.48
CA LEU A 55 -9.98 27.16 0.64
C LEU A 55 -10.43 27.15 2.11
N GLY A 56 -9.50 27.11 3.05
CA GLY A 56 -9.77 27.19 4.49
C GLY A 56 -9.92 25.85 5.19
N HIS A 57 -9.60 24.71 4.54
CA HIS A 57 -9.68 23.37 5.14
C HIS A 57 -8.37 22.97 5.82
N GLU A 58 -8.44 22.28 6.96
CA GLU A 58 -7.29 21.56 7.52
C GLU A 58 -7.05 20.27 6.69
N THR A 59 -5.77 19.91 6.47
CA THR A 59 -5.43 18.68 5.76
C THR A 59 -4.48 17.82 6.58
N ARG A 60 -4.72 16.50 6.58
CA ARG A 60 -3.82 15.49 7.15
C ARG A 60 -3.59 14.40 6.11
N CYS A 61 -2.38 14.33 5.59
CA CYS A 61 -1.98 13.29 4.65
C CYS A 61 -1.14 12.24 5.37
N VAL A 62 -1.59 10.99 5.32
CA VAL A 62 -0.85 9.82 5.78
C VAL A 62 -0.17 9.18 4.59
N ARG A 63 1.09 8.79 4.75
CA ARG A 63 1.87 8.01 3.78
C ARG A 63 2.50 6.84 4.51
N ASN A 64 2.24 5.60 4.07
CA ASN A 64 2.88 4.44 4.67
C ASN A 64 4.32 4.29 4.16
N VAL A 65 5.13 3.56 4.92
CA VAL A 65 6.46 3.10 4.50
C VAL A 65 6.48 1.58 4.66
N THR A 66 6.67 0.87 3.54
CA THR A 66 6.79 -0.60 3.53
C THR A 66 8.27 -0.95 3.71
N ASP A 67 8.76 -0.85 4.95
CA ASP A 67 10.16 -1.06 5.32
C ASP A 67 10.55 -2.53 5.53
N VAL A 68 9.63 -3.44 5.21
CA VAL A 68 9.87 -4.88 5.05
C VAL A 68 9.06 -5.39 3.87
N ASP A 69 9.72 -6.02 2.91
CA ASP A 69 9.13 -6.50 1.66
C ASP A 69 10.12 -7.46 0.97
N ASP A 70 9.63 -8.36 0.13
CA ASP A 70 10.47 -9.32 -0.60
C ASP A 70 11.53 -8.62 -1.49
N ASP A 71 11.20 -7.49 -2.09
CA ASP A 71 12.13 -6.69 -2.91
C ASP A 71 13.25 -6.08 -2.08
N ILE A 72 12.96 -5.58 -0.87
CA ILE A 72 13.98 -5.08 0.06
C ILE A 72 14.92 -6.22 0.46
N LEU A 73 14.36 -7.37 0.85
CA LEU A 73 15.13 -8.53 1.28
C LEU A 73 16.05 -9.05 0.14
N ARG A 74 15.51 -9.14 -1.08
CA ARG A 74 16.28 -9.53 -2.27
C ARG A 74 17.42 -8.54 -2.54
N LYS A 75 17.12 -7.25 -2.56
CA LYS A 75 18.11 -6.19 -2.85
C LYS A 75 19.20 -6.13 -1.77
N ALA A 76 18.84 -6.27 -0.51
CA ALA A 76 19.78 -6.30 0.61
C ALA A 76 20.76 -7.49 0.49
N ARG A 77 20.27 -8.67 0.10
CA ARG A 77 21.13 -9.84 -0.19
C ARG A 77 22.10 -9.56 -1.35
N GLU A 78 21.60 -8.96 -2.44
CA GLU A 78 22.44 -8.59 -3.61
C GLU A 78 23.58 -7.64 -3.22
N LEU A 79 23.29 -6.70 -2.32
CA LEU A 79 24.26 -5.68 -1.86
C LEU A 79 25.12 -6.16 -0.69
N GLY A 80 24.78 -7.28 -0.02
CA GLY A 80 25.48 -7.78 1.15
C GLY A 80 25.28 -6.89 2.40
N VAL A 81 24.15 -6.21 2.53
CA VAL A 81 23.81 -5.34 3.64
C VAL A 81 22.57 -5.85 4.41
N HIS A 82 22.36 -5.34 5.61
CA HIS A 82 21.14 -5.64 6.37
C HIS A 82 19.95 -4.90 5.77
N TYR A 83 18.79 -5.56 5.66
CA TYR A 83 17.62 -4.98 5.00
C TYR A 83 17.10 -3.70 5.68
N LEU A 84 17.17 -3.59 7.01
CA LEU A 84 16.80 -2.37 7.74
C LEU A 84 17.76 -1.21 7.46
N ASP A 85 19.05 -1.48 7.25
CA ASP A 85 20.03 -0.44 6.92
C ASP A 85 19.76 0.09 5.50
N LEU A 86 19.49 -0.81 4.53
CA LEU A 86 19.09 -0.43 3.19
C LEU A 86 17.80 0.43 3.22
N ALA A 87 16.77 -0.05 3.92
CA ALA A 87 15.51 0.68 4.03
C ALA A 87 15.71 2.06 4.67
N ALA A 88 16.51 2.16 5.73
CA ALA A 88 16.80 3.43 6.39
C ALA A 88 17.53 4.43 5.49
N GLU A 89 18.50 3.96 4.70
CA GLU A 89 19.24 4.79 3.75
C GLU A 89 18.33 5.32 2.64
N GLU A 90 17.51 4.45 2.03
CA GLU A 90 16.61 4.84 0.95
C GLU A 90 15.46 5.75 1.45
N ILE A 91 14.96 5.55 2.67
CA ILE A 91 13.99 6.48 3.30
C ILE A 91 14.63 7.85 3.48
N ALA A 92 15.85 7.93 4.01
CA ALA A 92 16.52 9.22 4.22
C ALA A 92 16.78 9.95 2.89
N ARG A 93 17.15 9.23 1.84
CA ARG A 93 17.33 9.77 0.48
C ARG A 93 16.01 10.29 -0.07
N PHE A 94 14.95 9.49 0.04
CA PHE A 94 13.60 9.87 -0.37
C PHE A 94 13.12 11.14 0.34
N ASP A 95 13.26 11.22 1.66
CA ASP A 95 12.85 12.38 2.44
C ASP A 95 13.61 13.64 2.04
N HIS A 96 14.92 13.50 1.76
CA HIS A 96 15.74 14.60 1.22
C HIS A 96 15.20 15.11 -0.12
N ASP A 97 14.87 14.20 -1.04
CA ASP A 97 14.35 14.53 -2.37
C ASP A 97 12.98 15.21 -2.28
N MET A 98 12.09 14.69 -1.43
CA MET A 98 10.76 15.28 -1.22
C MET A 98 10.86 16.68 -0.58
N ALA A 99 11.79 16.87 0.35
CA ALA A 99 12.07 18.19 0.94
C ALA A 99 12.64 19.16 -0.10
N ALA A 100 13.55 18.71 -0.99
CA ALA A 100 14.09 19.52 -2.06
C ALA A 100 13.02 19.95 -3.08
N LEU A 101 11.98 19.14 -3.29
CA LEU A 101 10.79 19.51 -4.07
C LEU A 101 9.84 20.46 -3.33
N GLY A 102 10.10 20.74 -2.06
CA GLY A 102 9.28 21.64 -1.24
C GLY A 102 7.92 21.07 -0.84
N LEU A 103 7.79 19.73 -0.78
CA LEU A 103 6.53 19.10 -0.39
C LEU A 103 6.19 19.36 1.08
N ILE A 104 4.91 19.46 1.37
CA ILE A 104 4.40 19.49 2.74
C ILE A 104 4.73 18.14 3.40
N PRO A 105 5.38 18.11 4.57
CA PRO A 105 5.60 16.85 5.29
C PRO A 105 4.31 16.10 5.56
N SER A 106 4.37 14.78 5.49
CA SER A 106 3.24 13.92 5.85
C SER A 106 2.84 14.16 7.32
N TRP A 107 1.54 14.10 7.61
CA TRP A 107 1.03 14.17 8.98
C TRP A 107 1.47 12.95 9.80
N SER A 108 1.55 11.79 9.17
CA SER A 108 2.02 10.54 9.77
C SER A 108 2.59 9.60 8.70
N GLU A 109 3.62 8.86 9.07
CA GLU A 109 4.30 7.87 8.21
C GLU A 109 4.44 6.53 8.94
N PRO A 110 3.35 5.75 9.06
CA PRO A 110 3.41 4.45 9.68
C PRO A 110 4.30 3.49 8.88
N ARG A 111 5.19 2.78 9.59
CA ARG A 111 6.06 1.75 9.00
C ARG A 111 5.43 0.39 9.16
N ALA A 112 5.60 -0.49 8.16
CA ALA A 112 5.11 -1.86 8.21
C ALA A 112 5.67 -2.61 9.42
N THR A 113 6.99 -2.49 9.69
CA THR A 113 7.64 -3.14 10.85
C THR A 113 7.07 -2.68 12.19
N SER A 114 6.61 -1.44 12.30
CA SER A 114 6.02 -0.89 13.52
C SER A 114 4.56 -1.31 13.72
N ALA A 115 3.88 -1.74 12.66
CA ALA A 115 2.45 -2.05 12.65
C ALA A 115 2.16 -3.57 12.71
N ILE A 116 3.17 -4.41 12.90
CA ILE A 116 3.02 -5.88 12.87
C ILE A 116 1.99 -6.38 13.89
N ALA A 117 1.98 -5.85 15.09
CA ALA A 117 1.03 -6.29 16.13
C ALA A 117 -0.42 -5.98 15.74
N GLU A 118 -0.68 -4.80 15.19
CA GLU A 118 -1.98 -4.39 14.69
C GLU A 118 -2.39 -5.19 13.46
N ILE A 119 -1.44 -5.48 12.55
CA ILE A 119 -1.67 -6.32 11.37
C ILE A 119 -2.10 -7.73 11.80
N LEU A 120 -1.38 -8.36 12.73
CA LEU A 120 -1.73 -9.68 13.25
C LEU A 120 -3.10 -9.70 13.92
N THR A 121 -3.42 -8.65 14.68
CA THR A 121 -4.73 -8.49 15.30
C THR A 121 -5.85 -8.41 14.25
N LEU A 122 -5.63 -7.62 13.19
CA LEU A 122 -6.60 -7.49 12.09
C LEU A 122 -6.77 -8.81 11.34
N ILE A 123 -5.67 -9.51 11.03
CA ILE A 123 -5.71 -10.83 10.37
C ILE A 123 -6.49 -11.83 11.22
N GLY A 124 -6.27 -11.85 12.54
CA GLY A 124 -7.05 -12.68 13.47
C GLY A 124 -8.55 -12.39 13.38
N ALA A 125 -8.94 -11.12 13.39
CA ALA A 125 -10.34 -10.73 13.26
C ALA A 125 -10.95 -11.13 11.90
N VAL A 126 -10.19 -11.06 10.81
CA VAL A 126 -10.64 -11.50 9.47
C VAL A 126 -10.79 -13.03 9.42
N LEU A 127 -9.90 -13.79 10.07
CA LEU A 127 -10.03 -15.24 10.22
C LEU A 127 -11.27 -15.60 11.04
N ASP A 128 -11.47 -14.95 12.18
CA ASP A 128 -12.62 -15.19 13.07
C ASP A 128 -13.96 -14.87 12.39
N SER A 129 -13.97 -13.89 11.48
CA SER A 129 -15.17 -13.55 10.68
C SER A 129 -15.45 -14.53 9.55
N GLY A 130 -14.57 -15.50 9.29
CA GLY A 130 -14.70 -16.49 8.21
C GLY A 130 -14.36 -15.94 6.82
N ASN A 131 -13.77 -14.75 6.73
CA ASN A 131 -13.38 -14.15 5.45
C ASN A 131 -11.94 -14.49 5.04
N ALA A 132 -11.22 -15.23 5.86
CA ALA A 132 -9.88 -15.73 5.57
C ALA A 132 -9.74 -17.19 5.97
N TYR A 133 -8.70 -17.85 5.48
CA TYR A 133 -8.38 -19.23 5.80
C TYR A 133 -6.87 -19.46 5.82
N GLN A 134 -6.45 -20.54 6.47
CA GLN A 134 -5.06 -20.98 6.50
C GLN A 134 -4.85 -22.15 5.52
N ALA A 135 -3.78 -22.07 4.74
CA ALA A 135 -3.34 -23.15 3.86
C ALA A 135 -1.83 -23.02 3.57
N GLY A 136 -1.10 -24.15 3.49
CA GLY A 136 0.33 -24.15 3.16
C GLY A 136 1.24 -23.34 4.08
N GLY A 137 0.81 -23.05 5.32
CA GLY A 137 1.53 -22.20 6.27
C GLY A 137 1.25 -20.70 6.10
N ALA A 138 0.45 -20.32 5.10
CA ALA A 138 0.03 -18.94 4.85
C ALA A 138 -1.43 -18.70 5.28
N VAL A 139 -1.80 -17.42 5.39
CA VAL A 139 -3.18 -16.97 5.58
C VAL A 139 -3.61 -16.24 4.32
N TYR A 140 -4.76 -16.63 3.77
CA TYR A 140 -5.35 -16.03 2.57
C TYR A 140 -6.69 -15.39 2.89
N PHE A 141 -6.96 -14.25 2.28
CA PHE A 141 -8.30 -13.69 2.21
C PHE A 141 -9.10 -14.44 1.15
N ASP A 142 -10.31 -14.88 1.50
CA ASP A 142 -11.24 -15.54 0.59
C ASP A 142 -12.10 -14.48 -0.12
N VAL A 143 -11.75 -14.15 -1.37
CA VAL A 143 -12.47 -13.12 -2.13
C VAL A 143 -13.92 -13.48 -2.40
N THR A 144 -14.27 -14.76 -2.35
CA THR A 144 -15.65 -15.22 -2.58
C THR A 144 -16.59 -14.85 -1.43
N THR A 145 -16.03 -14.56 -0.26
CA THR A 145 -16.80 -14.11 0.92
C THR A 145 -17.12 -12.61 0.87
N PHE A 146 -16.56 -11.87 -0.09
CA PHE A 146 -16.81 -10.45 -0.28
C PHE A 146 -17.48 -10.19 -1.64
N PRO A 147 -18.83 -10.20 -1.71
CA PRO A 147 -19.58 -10.10 -2.97
C PRO A 147 -19.30 -8.86 -3.81
N ARG A 148 -18.73 -7.81 -3.18
CA ARG A 148 -18.37 -6.55 -3.82
C ARG A 148 -16.91 -6.49 -4.27
N PHE A 149 -16.20 -7.62 -4.28
CA PHE A 149 -14.81 -7.67 -4.74
C PHE A 149 -14.74 -7.26 -6.22
N GLY A 150 -13.95 -6.24 -6.52
CA GLY A 150 -13.82 -5.68 -7.88
C GLY A 150 -14.78 -4.52 -8.22
N ASP A 151 -15.79 -4.22 -7.39
CA ASP A 151 -16.76 -3.13 -7.66
C ASP A 151 -16.10 -1.77 -7.91
N VAL A 152 -15.01 -1.45 -7.19
CA VAL A 152 -14.32 -0.16 -7.32
C VAL A 152 -13.50 -0.10 -8.60
N SER A 153 -12.78 -1.17 -8.94
CA SER A 153 -11.93 -1.22 -10.13
C SER A 153 -12.75 -1.35 -11.42
N HIS A 154 -13.93 -1.96 -11.34
CA HIS A 154 -14.77 -2.35 -12.46
C HIS A 154 -14.06 -3.26 -13.48
N PHE A 155 -13.04 -3.97 -13.08
CA PHE A 155 -12.37 -4.94 -13.93
C PHE A 155 -13.22 -6.19 -14.06
N ASP A 156 -13.26 -6.76 -15.25
CA ASP A 156 -13.81 -8.09 -15.42
C ASP A 156 -12.87 -9.16 -14.83
N HIS A 157 -13.38 -10.37 -14.67
CA HIS A 157 -12.63 -11.46 -14.04
C HIS A 157 -11.32 -11.79 -14.79
N ALA A 158 -11.30 -11.73 -16.12
CA ALA A 158 -10.10 -12.02 -16.92
C ALA A 158 -9.01 -10.97 -16.68
N THR A 159 -9.40 -9.69 -16.65
CA THR A 159 -8.51 -8.56 -16.34
C THR A 159 -7.96 -8.69 -14.92
N MET A 160 -8.81 -9.01 -13.93
CA MET A 160 -8.36 -9.21 -12.54
C MET A 160 -7.32 -10.33 -12.43
N LEU A 161 -7.52 -11.46 -13.12
CA LEU A 161 -6.57 -12.58 -13.13
C LEU A 161 -5.24 -12.19 -13.78
N ALA A 162 -5.28 -11.50 -14.93
CA ALA A 162 -4.09 -11.05 -15.62
C ALA A 162 -3.27 -10.10 -14.74
N MET A 163 -3.92 -9.12 -14.11
CA MET A 163 -3.27 -8.18 -13.19
C MET A 163 -2.72 -8.87 -11.94
N ALA A 164 -3.45 -9.85 -11.36
CA ALA A 164 -2.95 -10.61 -10.23
C ALA A 164 -1.68 -11.37 -10.59
N ALA A 165 -1.62 -11.99 -11.77
CA ALA A 165 -0.41 -12.68 -12.25
C ALA A 165 0.76 -11.71 -12.47
N GLU A 166 0.50 -10.54 -13.06
CA GLU A 166 1.53 -9.53 -13.35
C GLU A 166 2.12 -8.90 -12.09
N HIS A 167 1.30 -8.74 -11.04
CA HIS A 167 1.69 -8.06 -9.80
C HIS A 167 1.98 -9.02 -8.62
N GLY A 168 2.37 -10.25 -8.89
CA GLY A 168 2.83 -11.19 -7.86
C GLY A 168 1.73 -11.87 -7.05
N GLY A 169 0.48 -11.71 -7.47
CA GLY A 169 -0.65 -12.35 -6.79
C GLY A 169 -0.72 -13.87 -6.93
N ASN A 170 0.11 -14.47 -7.78
CA ASN A 170 0.21 -15.92 -8.03
C ASN A 170 -1.16 -16.65 -8.09
N PRO A 171 -1.93 -16.47 -9.18
CA PRO A 171 -3.25 -17.12 -9.33
C PRO A 171 -3.19 -18.65 -9.34
N ASP A 172 -2.03 -19.23 -9.68
CA ASP A 172 -1.82 -20.68 -9.80
C ASP A 172 -1.33 -21.33 -8.50
N ASP A 173 -1.28 -20.60 -7.38
CA ASP A 173 -0.89 -21.14 -6.08
C ASP A 173 -1.87 -22.27 -5.65
N PRO A 174 -1.40 -23.53 -5.49
CA PRO A 174 -2.26 -24.67 -5.16
C PRO A 174 -2.91 -24.57 -3.77
N ASN A 175 -2.45 -23.68 -2.90
CA ASN A 175 -3.04 -23.45 -1.59
C ASN A 175 -4.25 -22.52 -1.63
N LYS A 176 -4.47 -21.80 -2.74
CA LYS A 176 -5.61 -20.91 -2.91
C LYS A 176 -6.89 -21.69 -3.23
N ARG A 177 -8.00 -21.27 -2.65
CA ARG A 177 -9.34 -21.77 -2.98
C ARG A 177 -9.90 -21.11 -4.24
N HIS A 178 -9.55 -19.85 -4.45
CA HIS A 178 -9.91 -19.06 -5.63
C HIS A 178 -8.66 -18.35 -6.17
N PRO A 179 -8.43 -18.27 -7.48
CA PRO A 179 -7.22 -17.69 -8.06
C PRO A 179 -6.94 -16.24 -7.64
N LEU A 180 -7.98 -15.49 -7.32
CA LEU A 180 -7.88 -14.10 -6.86
C LEU A 180 -7.72 -13.94 -5.35
N ASP A 181 -7.75 -15.04 -4.56
CA ASP A 181 -7.43 -14.96 -3.14
C ASP A 181 -6.04 -14.37 -2.97
N PHE A 182 -5.87 -13.52 -1.97
CA PHE A 182 -4.59 -12.88 -1.75
C PHE A 182 -4.05 -13.15 -0.35
N VAL A 183 -2.72 -13.17 -0.27
CA VAL A 183 -2.01 -13.47 0.97
C VAL A 183 -2.17 -12.32 1.96
N LEU A 184 -2.58 -12.65 3.18
CA LEU A 184 -2.57 -11.75 4.33
C LEU A 184 -1.33 -11.93 5.19
N TRP A 185 -0.82 -13.16 5.25
CA TRP A 185 0.40 -13.52 5.96
C TRP A 185 1.04 -14.73 5.31
N GLN A 186 2.35 -14.69 5.09
CA GLN A 186 3.09 -15.78 4.46
C GLN A 186 4.21 -16.30 5.37
N PRO A 187 4.63 -17.56 5.23
CA PRO A 187 5.78 -18.09 5.95
C PRO A 187 7.06 -17.39 5.46
N SER A 188 7.97 -17.09 6.40
CA SER A 188 9.30 -16.57 6.10
C SER A 188 10.25 -17.70 5.72
N LEU A 189 11.24 -17.40 4.88
CA LEU A 189 12.39 -18.29 4.67
C LEU A 189 13.30 -18.29 5.90
N ALA A 190 14.22 -19.28 5.99
CA ALA A 190 15.04 -19.47 7.17
C ALA A 190 15.97 -18.28 7.51
N ASP A 191 16.30 -17.45 6.52
CA ASP A 191 17.17 -16.28 6.64
C ASP A 191 16.41 -14.95 6.55
N GLU A 192 15.09 -15.00 6.64
CA GLU A 192 14.22 -13.82 6.60
C GLU A 192 13.69 -13.44 7.98
N PRO A 193 13.34 -12.17 8.17
CA PRO A 193 12.64 -11.76 9.39
C PRO A 193 11.30 -12.50 9.53
N ALA A 194 10.94 -12.84 10.75
CA ALA A 194 9.69 -13.51 11.09
C ALA A 194 9.09 -12.92 12.36
N TRP A 195 7.77 -12.88 12.43
CA TRP A 195 7.00 -12.40 13.58
C TRP A 195 5.93 -13.39 14.03
#